data_8f189114b6aa22dc2ee1d7d975c89560
#
_entry.id   8f189114b6aa22dc2ee1d7d975c89560
#
_cell.length_a   1.000
_cell.length_b   1.000
_cell.length_c   1.000
_cell.angle_alpha   90.00
_cell.angle_beta   90.00
_cell.angle_gamma   90.00
#
_symmetry.space_group_name_H-M   'P 1'
#
loop_
_entity.id
_entity.type
_entity.pdbx_description
1 polymer ?
#
loop_
_entity_poly.entity_id
_entity_poly.type
_entity_poly.pdbx_seq_one_letter_code
_entity_poly.pdbx_strand_id
1 'polypeptide(L)'
;MSDDISWLLALNVKEGQLENFKKLMGEMVDFVNQNEPDTSNYEWFLSDDEKTLHIYERYNDSAAVMIHLKGFGENFAERFMGCLDPTGFTVYGNPGTDVKEALAAFGPAYMSQANGFAR
;
A
#
# COMPACT_ATOMS: atom_id res chain seq x y z
N MET A 1 -7.93 -17.35 13.79
CA MET A 1 -6.87 -16.51 13.19
C MET A 1 -7.44 -15.77 12.01
N SER A 2 -7.04 -14.54 11.86
CA SER A 2 -7.47 -13.70 10.76
C SER A 2 -6.66 -14.00 9.50
N ASP A 3 -7.31 -13.95 8.34
CA ASP A 3 -6.63 -14.02 7.05
C ASP A 3 -6.18 -12.64 6.57
N ASP A 4 -6.42 -11.61 7.38
CA ASP A 4 -6.10 -10.23 7.04
C ASP A 4 -4.61 -10.06 6.79
N ILE A 5 -4.33 -9.27 5.75
CA ILE A 5 -2.98 -8.83 5.44
C ILE A 5 -3.00 -7.31 5.47
N SER A 6 -2.05 -6.72 6.16
CA SER A 6 -1.91 -5.27 6.17
C SER A 6 -0.47 -4.89 5.96
N TRP A 7 -0.23 -3.63 5.58
CA TRP A 7 1.13 -3.15 5.49
C TRP A 7 1.22 -1.64 5.68
N LEU A 8 2.42 -1.24 6.03
CA LEU A 8 2.82 0.15 6.08
C LEU A 8 3.92 0.37 5.05
N LEU A 9 3.65 1.23 4.09
CA LEU A 9 4.60 1.65 3.08
C LEU A 9 5.02 3.09 3.40
N ALA A 10 6.31 3.29 3.62
CA ALA A 10 6.89 4.60 3.89
C ALA A 10 7.59 5.09 2.62
N LEU A 11 7.38 6.36 2.29
CA LEU A 11 7.91 6.96 1.07
C LEU A 11 8.31 8.42 1.33
N ASN A 12 9.19 8.92 0.50
CA ASN A 12 9.44 10.36 0.41
C ASN A 12 8.78 10.91 -0.85
N VAL A 13 8.21 12.10 -0.74
CA VAL A 13 7.71 12.82 -1.90
C VAL A 13 8.90 13.41 -2.64
N LYS A 14 9.03 13.11 -3.94
CA LYS A 14 10.14 13.62 -4.75
C LYS A 14 10.05 15.13 -4.89
N GLU A 15 11.21 15.78 -4.89
CA GLU A 15 11.30 17.23 -5.06
C GLU A 15 10.60 17.66 -6.35
N GLY A 16 9.77 18.69 -6.24
CA GLY A 16 9.01 19.22 -7.36
C GLY A 16 7.76 18.44 -7.75
N GLN A 17 7.46 17.33 -7.04
CA GLN A 17 6.34 16.45 -7.41
C GLN A 17 5.13 16.53 -6.47
N LEU A 18 5.12 17.47 -5.52
CA LEU A 18 4.06 17.54 -4.51
C LEU A 18 2.65 17.64 -5.13
N GLU A 19 2.45 18.53 -6.08
CA GLU A 19 1.13 18.73 -6.69
C GLU A 19 0.72 17.52 -7.53
N ASN A 20 1.65 16.94 -8.29
CA ASN A 20 1.40 15.71 -9.05
C ASN A 20 1.05 14.55 -8.13
N PHE A 21 1.77 14.43 -7.00
CA PHE A 21 1.50 13.43 -5.99
C PHE A 21 0.09 13.60 -5.39
N LYS A 22 -0.30 14.82 -5.01
CA LYS A 22 -1.63 15.06 -4.42
C LYS A 22 -2.76 14.68 -5.38
N LYS A 23 -2.59 14.99 -6.65
CA LYS A 23 -3.56 14.60 -7.67
C LYS A 23 -3.63 13.09 -7.83
N LEU A 24 -2.48 12.43 -7.91
CA LEU A 24 -2.39 10.97 -8.01
C LEU A 24 -3.04 10.30 -6.81
N MET A 25 -2.75 10.78 -5.60
CA MET A 25 -3.33 10.24 -4.36
C MET A 25 -4.86 10.24 -4.42
N GLY A 26 -5.46 11.34 -4.82
CA GLY A 26 -6.92 11.44 -4.95
C GLY A 26 -7.47 10.41 -5.94
N GLU A 27 -6.83 10.27 -7.10
CA GLU A 27 -7.24 9.30 -8.11
C GLU A 27 -7.11 7.86 -7.62
N MET A 28 -6.01 7.54 -6.93
CA MET A 28 -5.78 6.18 -6.40
C MET A 28 -6.78 5.83 -5.31
N VAL A 29 -7.05 6.74 -4.38
CA VAL A 29 -8.01 6.51 -3.30
C VAL A 29 -9.41 6.28 -3.88
N ASP A 30 -9.83 7.10 -4.83
CA ASP A 30 -11.14 6.94 -5.48
C ASP A 30 -11.24 5.60 -6.22
N PHE A 31 -10.19 5.22 -6.94
CA PHE A 31 -10.17 3.96 -7.68
C PHE A 31 -10.30 2.75 -6.74
N VAL A 32 -9.52 2.72 -5.67
CA VAL A 32 -9.55 1.62 -4.69
C VAL A 32 -10.93 1.56 -4.01
N ASN A 33 -11.46 2.70 -3.59
CA ASN A 33 -12.76 2.76 -2.95
C ASN A 33 -13.88 2.23 -3.84
N GLN A 34 -13.81 2.48 -5.14
CA GLN A 34 -14.86 2.06 -6.09
C GLN A 34 -14.70 0.63 -6.58
N ASN A 35 -13.46 0.10 -6.65
CA ASN A 35 -13.18 -1.15 -7.35
C ASN A 35 -12.69 -2.29 -6.46
N GLU A 36 -12.35 -2.04 -5.21
CA GLU A 36 -11.74 -3.05 -4.32
C GLU A 36 -12.53 -3.18 -3.02
N PRO A 37 -13.68 -3.87 -3.03
CA PRO A 37 -14.52 -3.99 -1.82
C PRO A 37 -13.87 -4.76 -0.67
N ASP A 38 -12.88 -5.60 -0.96
CA ASP A 38 -12.19 -6.39 0.06
C ASP A 38 -10.90 -5.71 0.60
N THR A 39 -10.60 -4.51 0.14
CA THR A 39 -9.61 -3.62 0.76
C THR A 39 -10.30 -2.84 1.87
N SER A 40 -10.03 -3.22 3.12
CA SER A 40 -10.75 -2.66 4.28
C SER A 40 -10.20 -1.31 4.73
N ASN A 41 -8.91 -1.05 4.54
CA ASN A 41 -8.27 0.22 4.86
C ASN A 41 -7.33 0.62 3.74
N TYR A 42 -7.39 1.90 3.37
CA TYR A 42 -6.49 2.49 2.40
C TYR A 42 -6.29 3.95 2.79
N GLU A 43 -5.35 4.17 3.70
CA GLU A 43 -5.20 5.44 4.40
C GLU A 43 -3.82 6.03 4.13
N TRP A 44 -3.79 7.28 3.72
CA TRP A 44 -2.58 7.99 3.37
C TRP A 44 -2.32 9.09 4.41
N PHE A 45 -1.13 9.09 4.99
CA PHE A 45 -0.73 10.02 6.04
C PHE A 45 0.48 10.83 5.59
N LEU A 46 0.33 12.14 5.53
CA LEU A 46 1.38 13.04 5.06
C LEU A 46 1.94 13.83 6.25
N SER A 47 3.27 13.94 6.35
CA SER A 47 3.91 14.75 7.39
C SER A 47 3.60 16.25 7.21
N ASP A 48 3.77 17.02 8.31
CA ASP A 48 3.47 18.46 8.29
C ASP A 48 4.30 19.22 7.25
N ASP A 49 5.54 18.80 7.01
CA ASP A 49 6.41 19.41 5.99
C ASP A 49 6.13 18.88 4.57
N GLU A 50 5.17 17.97 4.43
CA GLU A 50 4.74 17.38 3.16
C GLU A 50 5.85 16.60 2.41
N LYS A 51 6.87 16.14 3.11
CA LYS A 51 8.00 15.42 2.52
C LYS A 51 7.96 13.91 2.72
N THR A 52 7.25 13.45 3.76
CA THR A 52 7.18 12.03 4.12
C THR A 52 5.73 11.55 4.09
N LEU A 53 5.51 10.41 3.45
CA LEU A 53 4.21 9.80 3.30
C LEU A 53 4.24 8.39 3.89
N HIS A 54 3.20 8.04 4.64
CA HIS A 54 2.92 6.66 5.03
C HIS A 54 1.59 6.26 4.43
N ILE A 55 1.55 5.08 3.80
CA ILE A 55 0.30 4.49 3.31
C ILE A 55 0.06 3.23 4.13
N TYR A 56 -1.06 3.21 4.87
CA TYR A 56 -1.50 2.03 5.60
C TYR A 56 -2.61 1.35 4.79
N GLU A 57 -2.41 0.06 4.51
CA GLU A 57 -3.33 -0.71 3.68
C GLU A 57 -3.69 -2.00 4.39
N ARG A 58 -4.97 -2.37 4.35
CA ARG A 58 -5.45 -3.62 4.96
C ARG A 58 -6.39 -4.32 4.00
N TYR A 59 -6.19 -5.62 3.87
CA TYR A 59 -6.88 -6.50 2.93
C TYR A 59 -7.48 -7.69 3.67
N ASN A 60 -8.65 -8.15 3.24
CA ASN A 60 -9.32 -9.28 3.90
C ASN A 60 -8.56 -10.59 3.74
N ASP A 61 -7.81 -10.75 2.65
CA ASP A 61 -7.04 -11.97 2.35
C ASP A 61 -6.01 -11.73 1.24
N SER A 62 -5.27 -12.77 0.88
CA SER A 62 -4.29 -12.72 -0.21
C SER A 62 -4.92 -12.42 -1.57
N ALA A 63 -6.13 -12.90 -1.83
CA ALA A 63 -6.82 -12.63 -3.09
C ALA A 63 -7.11 -11.14 -3.26
N ALA A 64 -7.52 -10.47 -2.19
CA ALA A 64 -7.74 -9.02 -2.19
C ALA A 64 -6.45 -8.25 -2.49
N VAL A 65 -5.32 -8.70 -1.94
CA VAL A 65 -4.01 -8.11 -2.24
C VAL A 65 -3.69 -8.23 -3.72
N MET A 66 -3.91 -9.40 -4.31
CA MET A 66 -3.60 -9.61 -5.74
C MET A 66 -4.45 -8.74 -6.64
N ILE A 67 -5.72 -8.51 -6.29
CA ILE A 67 -6.59 -7.59 -7.02
C ILE A 67 -6.03 -6.16 -6.95
N HIS A 68 -5.60 -5.73 -5.76
CA HIS A 68 -5.02 -4.40 -5.58
C HIS A 68 -3.73 -4.23 -6.41
N LEU A 69 -2.82 -5.19 -6.34
CA LEU A 69 -1.55 -5.13 -7.06
C LEU A 69 -1.76 -5.09 -8.58
N LYS A 70 -2.75 -5.83 -9.09
CA LYS A 70 -3.09 -5.79 -10.52
C LYS A 70 -3.57 -4.39 -10.92
N GLY A 71 -4.51 -3.81 -10.19
CA GLY A 71 -5.02 -2.48 -10.47
C GLY A 71 -3.94 -1.40 -10.38
N PHE A 72 -3.08 -1.50 -9.38
CA PHE A 72 -1.94 -0.59 -9.21
C PHE A 72 -0.99 -0.68 -10.42
N GLY A 73 -0.58 -1.89 -10.79
CA GLY A 73 0.36 -2.11 -11.89
C GLY A 73 -0.17 -1.63 -13.24
N GLU A 74 -1.46 -1.85 -13.49
CA GLU A 74 -2.07 -1.47 -14.77
C GLU A 74 -2.33 0.03 -14.89
N ASN A 75 -2.61 0.73 -13.77
CA ASN A 75 -3.13 2.10 -13.82
C ASN A 75 -2.23 3.17 -13.20
N PHE A 76 -1.40 2.83 -12.22
CA PHE A 76 -0.76 3.87 -11.39
C PHE A 76 0.75 3.71 -11.16
N ALA A 77 1.33 2.52 -11.38
CA ALA A 77 2.70 2.22 -10.96
C ALA A 77 3.72 3.23 -11.51
N GLU A 78 3.63 3.58 -12.78
CA GLU A 78 4.58 4.50 -13.41
C GLU A 78 4.50 5.90 -12.79
N ARG A 79 3.30 6.43 -12.66
CA ARG A 79 3.08 7.76 -12.05
C ARG A 79 3.49 7.77 -10.57
N PHE A 80 3.18 6.69 -9.86
CA PHE A 80 3.52 6.52 -8.46
C PHE A 80 5.04 6.60 -8.26
N MET A 81 5.80 5.84 -9.02
CA MET A 81 7.26 5.84 -8.94
C MET A 81 7.87 7.14 -9.47
N GLY A 82 7.15 7.88 -10.29
CA GLY A 82 7.58 9.20 -10.76
C GLY A 82 7.46 10.30 -9.70
N CYS A 83 6.58 10.12 -8.70
CA CYS A 83 6.32 11.12 -7.65
C CYS A 83 6.93 10.76 -6.30
N LEU A 84 7.17 9.48 -6.03
CA LEU A 84 7.46 8.96 -4.69
C LEU A 84 8.66 8.01 -4.69
N ASP A 85 9.47 8.11 -3.63
CA ASP A 85 10.60 7.19 -3.39
C ASP A 85 10.27 6.30 -2.18
N PRO A 86 10.09 4.99 -2.36
CA PRO A 86 9.91 4.08 -1.22
C PRO A 86 11.14 4.06 -0.32
N THR A 87 10.91 4.17 1.00
CA THR A 87 11.97 4.15 2.01
C THR A 87 11.83 3.01 3.01
N GLY A 88 10.63 2.41 3.13
CA GLY A 88 10.40 1.28 4.01
C GLY A 88 9.10 0.59 3.65
N PHE A 89 9.08 -0.74 3.83
CA PHE A 89 7.90 -1.53 3.53
C PHE A 89 7.83 -2.72 4.50
N THR A 90 6.79 -2.76 5.33
CA THR A 90 6.57 -3.84 6.29
C THR A 90 5.19 -4.43 6.08
N VAL A 91 5.13 -5.73 5.85
CA VAL A 91 3.89 -6.48 5.64
C VAL A 91 3.58 -7.29 6.89
N TYR A 92 2.36 -7.16 7.38
CA TYR A 92 1.87 -7.83 8.59
C TYR A 92 0.88 -8.92 8.23
N GLY A 93 1.01 -10.08 8.86
CA GLY A 93 0.14 -11.24 8.65
C GLY A 93 0.87 -12.36 7.94
N ASN A 94 0.10 -13.28 7.36
CA ASN A 94 0.65 -14.47 6.69
C ASN A 94 0.17 -14.54 5.23
N PRO A 95 0.72 -13.71 4.34
CA PRO A 95 0.31 -13.73 2.94
C PRO A 95 0.70 -15.03 2.26
N GLY A 96 -0.08 -15.42 1.27
CA GLY A 96 0.21 -16.59 0.44
C GLY A 96 1.46 -16.42 -0.41
N THR A 97 1.92 -17.52 -0.99
CA THR A 97 3.12 -17.54 -1.83
C THR A 97 3.00 -16.59 -3.02
N ASP A 98 1.82 -16.51 -3.62
CA ASP A 98 1.55 -15.61 -4.76
C ASP A 98 1.78 -14.15 -4.40
N VAL A 99 1.34 -13.72 -3.21
CA VAL A 99 1.56 -12.36 -2.72
C VAL A 99 3.06 -12.11 -2.50
N LYS A 100 3.76 -13.05 -1.85
CA LYS A 100 5.19 -12.91 -1.60
C LYS A 100 5.99 -12.81 -2.89
N GLU A 101 5.63 -13.60 -3.90
CA GLU A 101 6.27 -13.51 -5.22
C GLU A 101 6.01 -12.14 -5.87
N ALA A 102 4.77 -11.66 -5.81
CA ALA A 102 4.39 -10.37 -6.40
C ALA A 102 5.08 -9.19 -5.72
N LEU A 103 5.33 -9.27 -4.41
CA LEU A 103 5.96 -8.20 -3.63
C LEU A 103 7.49 -8.30 -3.60
N ALA A 104 8.09 -9.36 -4.11
CA ALA A 104 9.53 -9.62 -3.99
C ALA A 104 10.39 -8.46 -4.47
N ALA A 105 10.01 -7.80 -5.57
CA ALA A 105 10.75 -6.67 -6.13
C ALA A 105 10.79 -5.46 -5.21
N PHE A 106 9.82 -5.32 -4.30
CA PHE A 106 9.76 -4.21 -3.33
C PHE A 106 10.55 -4.50 -2.05
N GLY A 107 10.97 -5.73 -1.83
CA GLY A 107 11.81 -6.13 -0.70
C GLY A 107 11.20 -5.89 0.68
N PRO A 108 9.92 -6.24 0.94
CA PRO A 108 9.31 -5.96 2.24
C PRO A 108 9.88 -6.84 3.35
N ALA A 109 9.82 -6.34 4.59
CA ALA A 109 9.93 -7.17 5.76
C ALA A 109 8.56 -7.78 6.06
N TYR A 110 8.54 -9.04 6.53
CA TYR A 110 7.30 -9.73 6.90
C TYR A 110 7.27 -9.96 8.41
N MET A 111 6.13 -9.67 9.03
CA MET A 111 5.92 -9.88 10.46
C MET A 111 4.59 -10.60 10.69
N SER A 112 4.64 -11.75 11.37
CA SER A 112 3.44 -12.47 11.78
C SER A 112 2.92 -11.91 13.09
N GLN A 113 1.62 -11.96 13.29
CA GLN A 113 1.02 -11.54 14.54
C GLN A 113 1.48 -12.46 15.69
N ALA A 114 2.11 -11.89 16.70
CA ALA A 114 2.57 -12.62 17.87
C ALA A 114 1.52 -12.63 18.99
N ASN A 115 0.72 -11.57 19.09
CA ASN A 115 -0.33 -11.40 20.09
C ASN A 115 -1.20 -10.22 19.69
N GLY A 116 -2.32 -10.02 20.37
CA GLY A 116 -3.18 -8.87 20.15
C GLY A 116 -4.52 -9.24 19.52
N PHE A 117 -5.33 -8.22 19.25
CA PHE A 117 -6.65 -8.38 18.63
C PHE A 117 -6.98 -7.16 17.77
N ALA A 118 -7.92 -7.34 16.84
CA ALA A 118 -8.55 -6.25 16.10
C ALA A 118 -10.07 -6.35 16.29
N ARG A 119 -10.72 -5.20 16.45
CA ARG A 119 -12.18 -5.12 16.58
C ARG A 119 -12.80 -4.51 15.34
#